data_4214a17e7809ae8bc33202055f374340
#
_entry.id   4214a17e7809ae8bc33202055f374340
#
_cell.length_a   1.000
_cell.length_b   1.000
_cell.length_c   1.000
_cell.angle_alpha   90.00
_cell.angle_beta   90.00
_cell.angle_gamma   90.00
#
_symmetry.space_group_name_H-M   'P 1'
#
loop_
_entity.id
_entity.type
_entity.pdbx_description
1 polymer ?
#
loop_
_entity_poly.entity_id
_entity_poly.type
_entity_poly.pdbx_seq_one_letter_code
_entity_poly.pdbx_strand_id
1 'polypeptide(L)'
;MIAKHCFLVAVVCALVGTAACGGKSGSGAVDYSVSAQKNYEKGIKELENKDWVAASKYFGFIKTRFPYSKYAVLAELRLADAEFGAEQYLEAIDSYRLFIKFHPTHEMVANGYASYRIGEGYYKQLSGDFWMFPPSFEKDQSSTEDAANELKSFLDKYPDSPYRDKAKQIVITVGKRLANHEWYVARYYWDRGKPMGTVIRLRRLLERYRGVGYDEEALWLLGRAYVAVAMPDRARGAWSELVDKYPKSSRAGDAKSALSGLRADAAPAKAPAAPAAPPPAKPAEPAKPAEPTAAPPSK
;
A
#
# COMPACT_ATOMS: atom_id res chain seq x y z
N MET A 1 35.09 -10.22 -42.09
CA MET A 1 34.90 -9.65 -40.74
C MET A 1 33.62 -10.14 -40.02
N ILE A 2 32.71 -10.79 -40.69
CA ILE A 2 31.40 -11.25 -40.12
C ILE A 2 31.53 -12.54 -39.29
N ALA A 3 32.50 -13.42 -39.59
CA ALA A 3 32.66 -14.70 -38.88
C ALA A 3 33.18 -14.60 -37.43
N LYS A 4 33.90 -13.52 -37.07
CA LYS A 4 34.41 -13.34 -35.69
C LYS A 4 33.37 -12.85 -34.69
N HIS A 5 32.31 -12.19 -35.13
CA HIS A 5 31.23 -11.70 -34.25
C HIS A 5 30.20 -12.77 -33.90
N CYS A 6 30.00 -13.76 -34.80
CA CYS A 6 29.10 -14.89 -34.48
C CYS A 6 29.68 -15.82 -33.40
N PHE A 7 31.02 -15.93 -33.32
CA PHE A 7 31.66 -16.79 -32.32
C PHE A 7 31.59 -16.17 -30.91
N LEU A 8 31.63 -14.84 -30.80
CA LEU A 8 31.56 -14.13 -29.53
C LEU A 8 30.14 -14.16 -28.93
N VAL A 9 29.12 -14.09 -29.78
CA VAL A 9 27.69 -14.18 -29.34
C VAL A 9 27.37 -15.59 -28.88
N ALA A 10 27.91 -16.63 -29.54
CA ALA A 10 27.70 -18.03 -29.14
C ALA A 10 28.35 -18.37 -27.78
N VAL A 11 29.48 -17.76 -27.44
CA VAL A 11 30.17 -17.98 -26.15
C VAL A 11 29.46 -17.27 -25.01
N VAL A 12 28.85 -16.10 -25.24
CA VAL A 12 28.07 -15.36 -24.21
C VAL A 12 26.76 -16.09 -23.90
N CYS A 13 26.10 -16.71 -24.87
CA CYS A 13 24.89 -17.51 -24.64
C CYS A 13 25.17 -18.84 -23.88
N ALA A 14 26.39 -19.41 -23.99
CA ALA A 14 26.72 -20.64 -23.28
C ALA A 14 27.05 -20.44 -21.78
N LEU A 15 27.36 -19.22 -21.34
CA LEU A 15 27.67 -18.90 -19.92
C LEU A 15 26.46 -18.54 -19.07
N VAL A 16 25.29 -18.35 -19.66
CA VAL A 16 24.03 -18.05 -18.92
C VAL A 16 23.28 -19.32 -18.50
N GLY A 17 23.73 -20.50 -18.91
CA GLY A 17 23.00 -21.76 -18.77
C GLY A 17 23.17 -22.56 -17.48
N THR A 18 23.93 -22.10 -16.47
CA THR A 18 24.21 -22.92 -15.27
C THR A 18 23.99 -22.24 -13.92
N ALA A 19 23.16 -21.22 -13.84
CA ALA A 19 22.57 -20.82 -12.57
C ALA A 19 21.20 -21.51 -12.43
N ALA A 20 21.19 -22.85 -12.46
CA ALA A 20 20.11 -23.62 -11.89
C ALA A 20 20.15 -23.34 -10.38
N CYS A 21 19.39 -22.35 -9.93
CA CYS A 21 18.98 -22.21 -8.55
C CYS A 21 18.33 -23.54 -8.15
N GLY A 22 19.06 -24.36 -7.45
CA GLY A 22 18.55 -25.48 -6.69
C GLY A 22 17.66 -24.98 -5.56
N GLY A 23 16.56 -24.30 -5.90
CA GLY A 23 15.43 -24.17 -5.01
C GLY A 23 14.98 -25.58 -4.72
N LYS A 24 15.15 -26.05 -3.48
CA LYS A 24 14.44 -27.22 -2.99
C LYS A 24 12.95 -26.95 -3.21
N SER A 25 12.42 -27.38 -4.36
CA SER A 25 10.98 -27.56 -4.52
C SER A 25 10.60 -28.67 -3.55
N GLY A 26 10.33 -28.30 -2.32
CA GLY A 26 9.84 -29.19 -1.29
C GLY A 26 8.41 -29.63 -1.61
N SER A 27 8.22 -30.39 -2.69
CA SER A 27 6.99 -31.19 -2.86
C SER A 27 7.13 -32.51 -2.13
N GLY A 28 7.90 -32.56 -1.02
CA GLY A 28 7.99 -33.72 -0.16
C GLY A 28 6.62 -34.14 0.30
N ALA A 29 6.33 -35.42 0.23
CA ALA A 29 5.12 -36.00 0.82
C ALA A 29 5.11 -35.65 2.32
N VAL A 30 4.03 -34.94 2.77
CA VAL A 30 3.90 -34.53 4.16
C VAL A 30 3.47 -35.75 4.98
N ASP A 31 4.23 -36.12 6.01
CA ASP A 31 3.91 -37.20 6.92
C ASP A 31 2.96 -36.74 8.03
N TYR A 32 1.66 -36.99 7.84
CA TYR A 32 0.62 -36.61 8.80
C TYR A 32 0.54 -37.55 10.00
N SER A 33 0.39 -36.97 11.19
CA SER A 33 0.11 -37.72 12.42
C SER A 33 -1.40 -37.83 12.67
N VAL A 34 -1.80 -38.83 13.45
CA VAL A 34 -3.16 -38.96 14.01
C VAL A 34 -3.45 -37.94 15.11
N SER A 35 -2.48 -37.16 15.56
CA SER A 35 -2.58 -36.15 16.61
C SER A 35 -2.54 -34.74 16.04
N ALA A 36 -3.54 -33.90 16.38
CA ALA A 36 -3.56 -32.51 16.03
C ALA A 36 -2.33 -31.74 16.55
N GLN A 37 -1.91 -32.04 17.78
CA GLN A 37 -0.72 -31.45 18.39
C GLN A 37 0.55 -31.74 17.60
N LYS A 38 0.79 -33.03 17.27
CA LYS A 38 1.99 -33.41 16.52
C LYS A 38 2.03 -32.78 15.13
N ASN A 39 0.88 -32.69 14.44
CA ASN A 39 0.82 -32.00 13.15
C ASN A 39 1.08 -30.49 13.31
N TYR A 40 0.59 -29.86 14.39
CA TYR A 40 0.85 -28.45 14.68
C TYR A 40 2.35 -28.21 14.92
N GLU A 41 2.99 -29.03 15.73
CA GLU A 41 4.44 -28.96 15.99
C GLU A 41 5.26 -29.14 14.71
N LYS A 42 4.89 -30.10 13.84
CA LYS A 42 5.52 -30.27 12.53
C LYS A 42 5.29 -29.01 11.65
N GLY A 43 4.07 -28.49 11.61
CA GLY A 43 3.77 -27.26 10.84
C GLY A 43 4.57 -26.05 11.32
N ILE A 44 4.76 -25.88 12.63
CA ILE A 44 5.61 -24.82 13.19
C ILE A 44 7.06 -24.99 12.75
N LYS A 45 7.60 -26.21 12.82
CA LYS A 45 8.95 -26.51 12.36
C LYS A 45 9.16 -26.17 10.88
N GLU A 46 8.19 -26.50 10.02
CA GLU A 46 8.29 -26.13 8.60
C GLU A 46 8.17 -24.63 8.38
N LEU A 47 7.36 -23.93 9.20
CA LEU A 47 7.27 -22.47 9.19
C LEU A 47 8.60 -21.81 9.55
N GLU A 48 9.30 -22.34 10.58
CA GLU A 48 10.65 -21.90 10.97
C GLU A 48 11.70 -22.20 9.88
N ASN A 49 11.57 -23.31 9.21
CA ASN A 49 12.40 -23.69 8.05
C ASN A 49 12.10 -22.85 6.79
N LYS A 50 11.05 -22.02 6.82
CA LYS A 50 10.52 -21.28 5.67
C LYS A 50 10.02 -22.18 4.54
N ASP A 51 9.66 -23.43 4.84
CA ASP A 51 8.90 -24.28 3.93
C ASP A 51 7.40 -23.98 4.08
N TRP A 52 7.00 -22.86 3.49
CA TRP A 52 5.64 -22.33 3.58
C TRP A 52 4.60 -23.32 3.04
N VAL A 53 4.98 -24.08 2.00
CA VAL A 53 4.09 -25.04 1.36
C VAL A 53 3.83 -26.24 2.29
N ALA A 54 4.87 -26.78 2.92
CA ALA A 54 4.71 -27.87 3.88
C ALA A 54 3.96 -27.39 5.13
N ALA A 55 4.29 -26.20 5.65
CA ALA A 55 3.60 -25.58 6.78
C ALA A 55 2.09 -25.43 6.51
N SER A 56 1.71 -24.87 5.36
CA SER A 56 0.30 -24.71 4.97
C SER A 56 -0.44 -26.05 4.88
N LYS A 57 0.20 -27.09 4.38
CA LYS A 57 -0.40 -28.46 4.33
C LYS A 57 -0.69 -28.99 5.73
N TYR A 58 0.24 -28.85 6.68
CA TYR A 58 0.02 -29.28 8.06
C TYR A 58 -1.12 -28.52 8.73
N PHE A 59 -1.13 -27.17 8.62
CA PHE A 59 -2.16 -26.36 9.25
C PHE A 59 -3.54 -26.58 8.59
N GLY A 60 -3.60 -26.67 7.26
CA GLY A 60 -4.82 -27.01 6.53
C GLY A 60 -5.37 -28.40 6.89
N PHE A 61 -4.48 -29.40 7.09
CA PHE A 61 -4.87 -30.72 7.55
C PHE A 61 -5.49 -30.68 8.96
N ILE A 62 -4.90 -29.90 9.89
CA ILE A 62 -5.46 -29.75 11.25
C ILE A 62 -6.86 -29.12 11.19
N LYS A 63 -7.01 -28.05 10.43
CA LYS A 63 -8.29 -27.34 10.26
C LYS A 63 -9.39 -28.27 9.73
N THR A 64 -9.04 -29.17 8.81
CA THR A 64 -10.02 -30.07 8.17
C THR A 64 -10.32 -31.29 9.00
N ARG A 65 -9.29 -31.92 9.61
CA ARG A 65 -9.42 -33.21 10.29
C ARG A 65 -9.68 -33.10 11.79
N PHE A 66 -9.32 -31.98 12.40
CA PHE A 66 -9.44 -31.75 13.83
C PHE A 66 -10.12 -30.42 14.16
N PRO A 67 -11.29 -30.09 13.54
CA PRO A 67 -11.89 -28.76 13.63
C PRO A 67 -12.27 -28.32 15.05
N TYR A 68 -12.51 -29.31 15.93
CA TYR A 68 -12.86 -29.04 17.34
C TYR A 68 -11.67 -29.05 18.30
N SER A 69 -10.47 -29.22 17.78
CA SER A 69 -9.25 -29.17 18.59
C SER A 69 -8.86 -27.74 18.90
N LYS A 70 -8.28 -27.47 20.08
CA LYS A 70 -7.65 -26.19 20.40
C LYS A 70 -6.57 -25.79 19.38
N TYR A 71 -5.96 -26.78 18.72
CA TYR A 71 -4.96 -26.57 17.67
C TYR A 71 -5.57 -26.10 16.35
N ALA A 72 -6.88 -26.25 16.12
CA ALA A 72 -7.52 -25.77 14.90
C ALA A 72 -7.47 -24.23 14.83
N VAL A 73 -7.81 -23.53 15.92
CA VAL A 73 -7.74 -22.08 16.00
C VAL A 73 -6.30 -21.58 15.80
N LEU A 74 -5.34 -22.24 16.46
CA LEU A 74 -3.92 -21.89 16.29
C LEU A 74 -3.44 -22.14 14.86
N ALA A 75 -3.88 -23.23 14.24
CA ALA A 75 -3.53 -23.59 12.86
C ALA A 75 -4.13 -22.60 11.85
N GLU A 76 -5.32 -22.06 12.09
CA GLU A 76 -5.90 -21.01 11.23
C GLU A 76 -5.01 -19.77 11.17
N LEU A 77 -4.52 -19.30 12.31
CA LEU A 77 -3.61 -18.16 12.36
C LEU A 77 -2.27 -18.48 11.67
N ARG A 78 -1.70 -19.68 11.94
CA ARG A 78 -0.42 -20.09 11.37
C ARG A 78 -0.51 -20.38 9.87
N LEU A 79 -1.68 -20.75 9.36
CA LEU A 79 -1.93 -20.83 7.92
C LEU A 79 -1.80 -19.46 7.26
N ALA A 80 -2.43 -18.42 7.85
CA ALA A 80 -2.26 -17.07 7.38
C ALA A 80 -0.79 -16.58 7.45
N ASP A 81 -0.04 -16.98 8.49
CA ASP A 81 1.39 -16.68 8.59
C ASP A 81 2.21 -17.39 7.48
N ALA A 82 1.85 -18.63 7.13
CA ALA A 82 2.50 -19.39 6.06
C ALA A 82 2.19 -18.80 4.67
N GLU A 83 0.94 -18.42 4.41
CA GLU A 83 0.52 -17.70 3.19
C GLU A 83 1.29 -16.38 3.05
N PHE A 84 1.40 -15.64 4.15
CA PHE A 84 2.18 -14.40 4.16
C PHE A 84 3.67 -14.63 3.89
N GLY A 85 4.26 -15.69 4.47
CA GLY A 85 5.65 -16.07 4.23
C GLY A 85 5.90 -16.54 2.80
N ALA A 86 4.90 -17.16 2.18
CA ALA A 86 4.90 -17.55 0.77
C ALA A 86 4.67 -16.36 -0.20
N GLU A 87 4.58 -15.14 0.32
CA GLU A 87 4.28 -13.92 -0.43
C GLU A 87 2.88 -13.91 -1.08
N GLN A 88 2.00 -14.81 -0.66
CA GLN A 88 0.59 -14.86 -1.04
C GLN A 88 -0.19 -13.84 -0.17
N TYR A 89 0.10 -12.57 -0.39
CA TYR A 89 -0.37 -11.50 0.51
C TYR A 89 -1.88 -11.32 0.51
N LEU A 90 -2.56 -11.51 -0.63
CA LEU A 90 -4.01 -11.37 -0.70
C LEU A 90 -4.71 -12.49 0.08
N GLU A 91 -4.28 -13.72 -0.12
CA GLU A 91 -4.77 -14.90 0.60
C GLU A 91 -4.53 -14.74 2.11
N ALA A 92 -3.34 -14.30 2.49
CA ALA A 92 -3.00 -14.06 3.89
C ALA A 92 -3.89 -12.97 4.52
N ILE A 93 -4.16 -11.86 3.81
CA ILE A 93 -5.04 -10.79 4.26
C ILE A 93 -6.45 -11.35 4.54
N ASP A 94 -6.99 -12.14 3.61
CA ASP A 94 -8.31 -12.74 3.77
C ASP A 94 -8.33 -13.73 4.94
N SER A 95 -7.30 -14.55 5.09
CA SER A 95 -7.16 -15.48 6.22
C SER A 95 -7.07 -14.75 7.56
N TYR A 96 -6.32 -13.66 7.68
CA TYR A 96 -6.27 -12.82 8.89
C TYR A 96 -7.61 -12.14 9.18
N ARG A 97 -8.33 -11.66 8.16
CA ARG A 97 -9.68 -11.08 8.33
C ARG A 97 -10.68 -12.09 8.85
N LEU A 98 -10.67 -13.30 8.28
CA LEU A 98 -11.50 -14.39 8.76
C LEU A 98 -11.14 -14.77 10.21
N PHE A 99 -9.85 -14.85 10.53
CA PHE A 99 -9.40 -15.11 11.90
C PHE A 99 -9.91 -14.06 12.90
N ILE A 100 -9.80 -12.76 12.59
CA ILE A 100 -10.33 -11.67 13.42
C ILE A 100 -11.84 -11.82 13.60
N LYS A 101 -12.56 -12.14 12.53
CA LYS A 101 -14.02 -12.28 12.54
C LYS A 101 -14.49 -13.43 13.41
N PHE A 102 -13.83 -14.59 13.34
CA PHE A 102 -14.27 -15.78 14.06
C PHE A 102 -13.66 -15.91 15.46
N HIS A 103 -12.53 -15.24 15.73
CA HIS A 103 -11.83 -15.33 17.01
C HIS A 103 -11.51 -13.94 17.60
N PRO A 104 -12.53 -13.05 17.80
CA PRO A 104 -12.31 -11.65 18.16
C PRO A 104 -11.65 -11.46 19.53
N THR A 105 -11.75 -12.45 20.42
CA THR A 105 -11.16 -12.44 21.78
C THR A 105 -9.79 -13.11 21.85
N HIS A 106 -9.29 -13.67 20.74
CA HIS A 106 -7.99 -14.34 20.73
C HIS A 106 -6.85 -13.32 20.99
N GLU A 107 -5.84 -13.72 21.74
CA GLU A 107 -4.70 -12.86 22.12
C GLU A 107 -4.08 -12.12 20.91
N MET A 108 -3.86 -12.83 19.81
CA MET A 108 -3.28 -12.27 18.58
C MET A 108 -4.21 -11.29 17.84
N VAL A 109 -5.48 -11.24 18.21
CA VAL A 109 -6.40 -10.18 17.78
C VAL A 109 -6.38 -9.04 18.79
N ALA A 110 -6.42 -9.35 20.08
CA ALA A 110 -6.42 -8.37 21.16
C ALA A 110 -5.15 -7.51 21.18
N ASN A 111 -3.97 -8.08 20.91
CA ASN A 111 -2.70 -7.35 20.83
C ASN A 111 -2.47 -6.66 19.46
N GLY A 112 -3.40 -6.83 18.52
CA GLY A 112 -3.35 -6.20 17.19
C GLY A 112 -2.50 -6.92 16.15
N TYR A 113 -1.93 -8.11 16.44
CA TYR A 113 -1.07 -8.83 15.48
C TYR A 113 -1.74 -9.06 14.13
N ALA A 114 -2.92 -9.68 14.11
CA ALA A 114 -3.62 -10.01 12.87
C ALA A 114 -3.98 -8.73 12.06
N SER A 115 -4.41 -7.65 12.74
CA SER A 115 -4.70 -6.37 12.09
C SER A 115 -3.45 -5.69 11.51
N TYR A 116 -2.32 -5.75 12.23
CA TYR A 116 -1.04 -5.27 11.73
C TYR A 116 -0.61 -6.04 10.46
N ARG A 117 -0.75 -7.39 10.47
CA ARG A 117 -0.37 -8.25 9.33
C ARG A 117 -1.20 -7.95 8.07
N ILE A 118 -2.48 -7.58 8.22
CA ILE A 118 -3.31 -7.13 7.09
C ILE A 118 -2.71 -5.88 6.44
N GLY A 119 -2.42 -4.84 7.24
CA GLY A 119 -1.81 -3.62 6.72
C GLY A 119 -0.41 -3.83 6.15
N GLU A 120 0.40 -4.69 6.79
CA GLU A 120 1.72 -5.08 6.28
C GLU A 120 1.60 -5.86 4.96
N GLY A 121 0.57 -6.71 4.80
CA GLY A 121 0.29 -7.47 3.58
C GLY A 121 0.03 -6.55 2.40
N TYR A 122 -0.82 -5.54 2.55
CA TYR A 122 -1.02 -4.52 1.52
C TYR A 122 0.27 -3.77 1.19
N TYR A 123 1.06 -3.42 2.20
CA TYR A 123 2.36 -2.76 1.99
C TYR A 123 3.34 -3.65 1.21
N LYS A 124 3.39 -4.94 1.51
CA LYS A 124 4.28 -5.90 0.83
C LYS A 124 3.91 -6.14 -0.63
N GLN A 125 2.65 -5.94 -1.01
CA GLN A 125 2.21 -6.01 -2.41
C GLN A 125 2.71 -4.83 -3.25
N LEU A 126 3.18 -3.74 -2.62
CA LEU A 126 3.62 -2.56 -3.34
C LEU A 126 4.88 -2.89 -4.14
N SER A 127 4.78 -2.77 -5.46
CA SER A 127 5.97 -2.90 -6.31
C SER A 127 6.99 -1.81 -5.99
N GLY A 128 8.24 -2.21 -5.85
CA GLY A 128 9.36 -1.28 -5.77
C GLY A 128 9.58 -0.53 -7.10
N ASP A 129 10.39 0.52 -7.04
CA ASP A 129 10.86 1.21 -8.23
C ASP A 129 11.99 0.39 -8.86
N PHE A 130 11.81 0.03 -10.12
CA PHE A 130 12.84 -0.62 -10.91
C PHE A 130 13.03 0.20 -12.20
N TRP A 131 14.26 0.50 -12.55
CA TRP A 131 14.62 1.47 -13.60
C TRP A 131 13.96 1.24 -14.98
N MET A 132 13.53 0.00 -15.27
CA MET A 132 12.90 -0.38 -16.54
C MET A 132 11.39 -0.18 -16.54
N PHE A 133 10.76 0.01 -15.38
CA PHE A 133 9.31 0.21 -15.26
C PHE A 133 8.99 1.64 -14.88
N PRO A 134 7.76 2.13 -15.19
CA PRO A 134 7.32 3.43 -14.72
C PRO A 134 7.48 3.55 -13.22
N PRO A 135 7.86 4.74 -12.71
CA PRO A 135 8.00 4.98 -11.28
C PRO A 135 6.72 4.62 -10.52
N SER A 136 6.88 4.23 -9.26
CA SER A 136 5.76 3.76 -8.44
C SER A 136 4.65 4.80 -8.26
N PHE A 137 4.99 6.09 -8.33
CA PHE A 137 4.01 7.19 -8.23
C PHE A 137 3.17 7.42 -9.50
N GLU A 138 3.53 6.80 -10.63
CA GLU A 138 2.73 6.82 -11.86
C GLU A 138 1.73 5.66 -11.93
N LYS A 139 1.92 4.62 -11.13
CA LYS A 139 1.08 3.43 -11.08
C LYS A 139 -0.19 3.68 -10.27
N ASP A 140 -1.12 2.74 -10.32
CA ASP A 140 -2.28 2.71 -9.43
C ASP A 140 -1.85 2.70 -7.96
N GLN A 141 -2.51 3.51 -7.15
CA GLN A 141 -2.21 3.70 -5.73
C GLN A 141 -3.20 2.98 -4.80
N SER A 142 -4.14 2.17 -5.32
CA SER A 142 -5.19 1.52 -4.52
C SER A 142 -4.61 0.71 -3.36
N SER A 143 -3.67 -0.21 -3.63
CA SER A 143 -3.02 -0.98 -2.57
C SER A 143 -2.21 -0.11 -1.60
N THR A 144 -1.67 1.04 -2.06
CA THR A 144 -0.98 1.99 -1.19
C THR A 144 -1.96 2.71 -0.25
N GLU A 145 -3.15 3.08 -0.77
CA GLU A 145 -4.22 3.66 0.03
C GLU A 145 -4.77 2.64 1.04
N ASP A 146 -4.96 1.38 0.63
CA ASP A 146 -5.40 0.29 1.51
C ASP A 146 -4.40 0.05 2.65
N ALA A 147 -3.10 -0.02 2.36
CA ALA A 147 -2.06 -0.13 3.38
C ALA A 147 -2.11 1.04 4.37
N ALA A 148 -2.27 2.27 3.87
CA ALA A 148 -2.35 3.46 4.72
C ALA A 148 -3.60 3.44 5.61
N ASN A 149 -4.76 3.06 5.08
CA ASN A 149 -6.03 3.05 5.81
C ASN A 149 -6.05 1.96 6.89
N GLU A 150 -5.64 0.72 6.55
CA GLU A 150 -5.58 -0.39 7.51
C GLU A 150 -4.59 -0.10 8.64
N LEU A 151 -3.39 0.42 8.33
CA LEU A 151 -2.40 0.72 9.35
C LEU A 151 -2.76 1.94 10.21
N LYS A 152 -3.44 2.96 9.67
CA LYS A 152 -3.97 4.06 10.48
C LYS A 152 -5.06 3.54 11.43
N SER A 153 -6.01 2.75 10.92
CA SER A 153 -7.04 2.10 11.74
C SER A 153 -6.43 1.22 12.84
N PHE A 154 -5.36 0.48 12.51
CA PHE A 154 -4.60 -0.29 13.49
C PHE A 154 -3.99 0.61 14.57
N LEU A 155 -3.34 1.72 14.20
CA LEU A 155 -2.70 2.63 15.16
C LEU A 155 -3.71 3.28 16.13
N ASP A 156 -4.92 3.55 15.64
CA ASP A 156 -6.00 4.12 16.44
C ASP A 156 -6.61 3.08 17.39
N LYS A 157 -6.81 1.85 16.91
CA LYS A 157 -7.46 0.77 17.66
C LYS A 157 -6.55 0.11 18.69
N TYR A 158 -5.24 0.04 18.41
CA TYR A 158 -4.27 -0.68 19.22
C TYR A 158 -3.09 0.21 19.66
N PRO A 159 -3.35 1.22 20.54
CA PRO A 159 -2.33 2.20 20.94
C PRO A 159 -1.12 1.59 21.64
N ASP A 160 -1.31 0.46 22.35
CA ASP A 160 -0.26 -0.21 23.14
C ASP A 160 0.29 -1.48 22.46
N SER A 161 -0.03 -1.69 21.19
CA SER A 161 0.45 -2.86 20.46
C SER A 161 1.96 -2.86 20.27
N PRO A 162 2.65 -4.03 20.43
CA PRO A 162 4.08 -4.15 20.15
C PRO A 162 4.46 -3.90 18.69
N TYR A 163 3.46 -3.88 17.78
CA TYR A 163 3.64 -3.63 16.35
C TYR A 163 3.48 -2.15 15.97
N ARG A 164 3.16 -1.27 16.96
CA ARG A 164 2.86 0.14 16.72
C ARG A 164 3.97 0.89 15.98
N ASP A 165 5.21 0.74 16.39
CA ASP A 165 6.31 1.48 15.78
C ASP A 165 6.60 1.00 14.35
N LYS A 166 6.50 -0.30 14.09
CA LYS A 166 6.60 -0.84 12.74
C LYS A 166 5.47 -0.29 11.84
N ALA A 167 4.25 -0.27 12.35
CA ALA A 167 3.10 0.28 11.62
C ALA A 167 3.29 1.77 11.30
N LYS A 168 3.77 2.59 12.25
CA LYS A 168 4.10 4.01 12.02
C LYS A 168 5.12 4.20 10.90
N GLN A 169 6.18 3.39 10.87
CA GLN A 169 7.19 3.47 9.82
C GLN A 169 6.61 3.17 8.44
N ILE A 170 5.75 2.16 8.36
CA ILE A 170 5.07 1.84 7.10
C ILE A 170 4.12 2.99 6.71
N VAL A 171 3.32 3.54 7.63
CA VAL A 171 2.43 4.68 7.36
C VAL A 171 3.21 5.89 6.82
N ILE A 172 4.38 6.19 7.38
CA ILE A 172 5.24 7.26 6.85
C ILE A 172 5.70 6.94 5.42
N THR A 173 6.11 5.70 5.16
CA THR A 173 6.60 5.27 3.85
C THR A 173 5.50 5.33 2.79
N VAL A 174 4.32 4.78 3.08
CA VAL A 174 3.17 4.83 2.15
C VAL A 174 2.63 6.26 2.00
N GLY A 175 2.67 7.05 3.08
CA GLY A 175 2.31 8.47 3.04
C GLY A 175 3.20 9.28 2.09
N LYS A 176 4.51 9.05 2.11
CA LYS A 176 5.45 9.67 1.15
C LYS A 176 5.15 9.27 -0.28
N ARG A 177 4.86 7.99 -0.54
CA ARG A 177 4.52 7.50 -1.88
C ARG A 177 3.23 8.16 -2.41
N LEU A 178 2.19 8.24 -1.58
CA LEU A 178 0.93 8.89 -1.93
C LEU A 178 1.11 10.41 -2.15
N ALA A 179 1.91 11.08 -1.32
CA ALA A 179 2.25 12.48 -1.50
C ALA A 179 3.01 12.72 -2.81
N ASN A 180 3.96 11.85 -3.16
CA ASN A 180 4.70 11.92 -4.41
C ASN A 180 3.77 11.78 -5.63
N HIS A 181 2.81 10.85 -5.58
CA HIS A 181 1.79 10.72 -6.61
C HIS A 181 0.96 12.02 -6.77
N GLU A 182 0.43 12.58 -5.68
CA GLU A 182 -0.35 13.83 -5.74
C GLU A 182 0.50 15.01 -6.26
N TRP A 183 1.77 15.09 -5.85
CA TRP A 183 2.71 16.08 -6.35
C TRP A 183 2.97 15.93 -7.85
N TYR A 184 3.24 14.71 -8.32
CA TYR A 184 3.44 14.41 -9.74
C TYR A 184 2.22 14.82 -10.58
N VAL A 185 1.00 14.43 -10.15
CA VAL A 185 -0.23 14.78 -10.85
C VAL A 185 -0.49 16.30 -10.82
N ALA A 186 -0.18 16.97 -9.70
CA ALA A 186 -0.28 18.43 -9.62
C ALA A 186 0.63 19.14 -10.62
N ARG A 187 1.88 18.68 -10.72
CA ARG A 187 2.87 19.18 -11.70
C ARG A 187 2.38 18.93 -13.14
N TYR A 188 1.90 17.76 -13.43
CA TYR A 188 1.33 17.43 -14.74
C TYR A 188 0.22 18.41 -15.17
N TYR A 189 -0.71 18.75 -14.26
CA TYR A 189 -1.75 19.74 -14.54
C TYR A 189 -1.19 21.16 -14.71
N TRP A 190 -0.22 21.54 -13.89
CA TRP A 190 0.43 22.84 -13.97
C TRP A 190 1.10 23.06 -15.33
N ASP A 191 1.91 22.10 -15.75
CA ASP A 191 2.69 22.16 -17.00
C ASP A 191 1.78 22.17 -18.26
N ARG A 192 0.52 21.73 -18.11
CA ARG A 192 -0.51 21.80 -19.17
C ARG A 192 -1.44 23.01 -19.07
N GLY A 193 -1.14 23.98 -18.26
CA GLY A 193 -1.97 25.19 -18.12
C GLY A 193 -3.36 24.92 -17.54
N LYS A 194 -3.50 23.89 -16.70
CA LYS A 194 -4.74 23.52 -16.00
C LYS A 194 -4.64 23.83 -14.49
N PRO A 195 -4.56 25.11 -14.09
CA PRO A 195 -4.25 25.48 -12.71
C PRO A 195 -5.32 25.00 -11.70
N MET A 196 -6.58 24.87 -12.07
CA MET A 196 -7.60 24.33 -11.17
C MET A 196 -7.33 22.87 -10.80
N GLY A 197 -6.87 22.04 -11.75
CA GLY A 197 -6.44 20.66 -11.47
C GLY A 197 -5.26 20.64 -10.49
N THR A 198 -4.30 21.57 -10.66
CA THR A 198 -3.18 21.74 -9.72
C THR A 198 -3.67 22.09 -8.32
N VAL A 199 -4.61 23.03 -8.18
CA VAL A 199 -5.21 23.42 -6.89
C VAL A 199 -5.82 22.21 -6.19
N ILE A 200 -6.62 21.42 -6.90
CA ILE A 200 -7.30 20.25 -6.31
C ILE A 200 -6.27 19.24 -5.77
N ARG A 201 -5.23 18.94 -6.55
CA ARG A 201 -4.20 17.97 -6.16
C ARG A 201 -3.32 18.46 -5.01
N LEU A 202 -2.86 19.71 -5.05
CA LEU A 202 -2.03 20.27 -3.98
C LEU A 202 -2.80 20.44 -2.67
N ARG A 203 -4.08 20.79 -2.72
CA ARG A 203 -4.91 20.79 -1.52
C ARG A 203 -5.02 19.39 -0.91
N ARG A 204 -5.31 18.37 -1.73
CA ARG A 204 -5.36 16.97 -1.28
C ARG A 204 -4.04 16.54 -0.66
N LEU A 205 -2.90 16.91 -1.26
CA LEU A 205 -1.57 16.63 -0.72
C LEU A 205 -1.41 17.25 0.67
N LEU A 206 -1.67 18.54 0.81
CA LEU A 206 -1.50 19.29 2.05
C LEU A 206 -2.51 18.88 3.14
N GLU A 207 -3.70 18.44 2.77
CA GLU A 207 -4.72 17.96 3.72
C GLU A 207 -4.41 16.56 4.26
N ARG A 208 -3.93 15.64 3.41
CA ARG A 208 -3.78 14.22 3.76
C ARG A 208 -2.38 13.78 4.10
N TYR A 209 -1.36 14.45 3.54
CA TYR A 209 0.03 13.99 3.56
C TYR A 209 1.01 15.08 4.02
N ARG A 210 0.56 15.96 4.90
CA ARG A 210 1.40 17.04 5.46
C ARG A 210 2.58 16.46 6.26
N GLY A 211 3.72 17.14 6.17
CA GLY A 211 4.92 16.77 6.93
C GLY A 211 5.77 15.64 6.32
N VAL A 212 5.45 15.20 5.10
CA VAL A 212 6.24 14.15 4.42
C VAL A 212 7.29 14.70 3.44
N GLY A 213 7.49 16.02 3.43
CA GLY A 213 8.59 16.66 2.69
C GLY A 213 8.19 17.37 1.40
N TYR A 214 6.90 17.55 1.12
CA TYR A 214 6.40 18.30 -0.04
C TYR A 214 5.75 19.65 0.31
N ASP A 215 5.57 19.95 1.59
CA ASP A 215 4.74 21.07 2.07
C ASP A 215 5.19 22.41 1.51
N GLU A 216 6.48 22.69 1.51
CA GLU A 216 7.07 23.98 1.09
C GLU A 216 6.82 24.22 -0.40
N GLU A 217 7.17 23.26 -1.25
CA GLU A 217 6.97 23.36 -2.69
C GLU A 217 5.48 23.33 -3.06
N ALA A 218 4.69 22.55 -2.32
CA ALA A 218 3.25 22.46 -2.53
C ALA A 218 2.54 23.78 -2.18
N LEU A 219 2.88 24.42 -1.06
CA LEU A 219 2.33 25.73 -0.68
C LEU A 219 2.73 26.82 -1.67
N TRP A 220 3.98 26.80 -2.12
CA TRP A 220 4.45 27.73 -3.14
C TRP A 220 3.66 27.60 -4.44
N LEU A 221 3.59 26.40 -4.99
CA LEU A 221 2.88 26.14 -6.24
C LEU A 221 1.36 26.33 -6.11
N LEU A 222 0.79 26.03 -4.95
CA LEU A 222 -0.64 26.24 -4.65
C LEU A 222 -0.99 27.72 -4.72
N GLY A 223 -0.16 28.59 -4.14
CA GLY A 223 -0.35 30.05 -4.22
C GLY A 223 -0.33 30.53 -5.66
N ARG A 224 0.65 30.08 -6.47
CA ARG A 224 0.72 30.38 -7.90
C ARG A 224 -0.51 29.90 -8.67
N ALA A 225 -0.97 28.69 -8.37
CA ALA A 225 -2.16 28.13 -9.00
C ALA A 225 -3.43 28.91 -8.63
N TYR A 226 -3.55 29.37 -7.39
CA TYR A 226 -4.66 30.24 -6.97
C TYR A 226 -4.67 31.59 -7.69
N VAL A 227 -3.49 32.21 -7.90
CA VAL A 227 -3.40 33.45 -8.71
C VAL A 227 -3.89 33.18 -10.14
N ALA A 228 -3.46 32.06 -10.75
CA ALA A 228 -3.85 31.71 -12.12
C ALA A 228 -5.35 31.42 -12.29
N VAL A 229 -6.07 31.07 -11.22
CA VAL A 229 -7.53 30.91 -11.20
C VAL A 229 -8.29 32.09 -10.59
N ALA A 230 -7.64 33.27 -10.49
CA ALA A 230 -8.21 34.51 -9.98
C ALA A 230 -8.75 34.41 -8.54
N MET A 231 -8.04 33.69 -7.67
CA MET A 231 -8.35 33.51 -6.22
C MET A 231 -7.23 34.13 -5.34
N PRO A 232 -6.98 35.43 -5.38
CA PRO A 232 -5.83 36.07 -4.72
C PRO A 232 -5.83 35.92 -3.20
N ASP A 233 -6.98 35.90 -2.55
CA ASP A 233 -7.06 35.73 -1.10
C ASP A 233 -6.61 34.32 -0.66
N ARG A 234 -6.92 33.28 -1.45
CA ARG A 234 -6.44 31.93 -1.20
C ARG A 234 -4.94 31.80 -1.47
N ALA A 235 -4.44 32.49 -2.50
CA ALA A 235 -3.01 32.58 -2.77
C ALA A 235 -2.26 33.20 -1.58
N ARG A 236 -2.80 34.32 -1.05
CA ARG A 236 -2.27 34.98 0.15
C ARG A 236 -2.20 34.01 1.33
N GLY A 237 -3.28 33.26 1.58
CA GLY A 237 -3.30 32.27 2.64
C GLY A 237 -2.22 31.20 2.50
N ALA A 238 -2.06 30.63 1.30
CA ALA A 238 -1.05 29.60 1.03
C ALA A 238 0.38 30.14 1.21
N TRP A 239 0.69 31.33 0.69
CA TRP A 239 2.02 31.93 0.83
C TRP A 239 2.30 32.44 2.24
N SER A 240 1.31 32.96 2.97
CA SER A 240 1.47 33.30 4.38
C SER A 240 1.79 32.06 5.21
N GLU A 241 1.05 30.96 5.00
CA GLU A 241 1.34 29.70 5.67
C GLU A 241 2.76 29.20 5.39
N LEU A 242 3.25 29.32 4.15
CA LEU A 242 4.62 28.96 3.78
C LEU A 242 5.65 29.79 4.56
N VAL A 243 5.47 31.12 4.60
CA VAL A 243 6.39 32.03 5.30
C VAL A 243 6.39 31.78 6.82
N ASP A 244 5.21 31.55 7.40
CA ASP A 244 5.05 31.41 8.85
C ASP A 244 5.56 30.06 9.35
N LYS A 245 5.20 28.97 8.66
CA LYS A 245 5.56 27.61 9.10
C LYS A 245 6.93 27.15 8.62
N TYR A 246 7.39 27.69 7.48
CA TYR A 246 8.64 27.26 6.83
C TYR A 246 9.56 28.46 6.54
N PRO A 247 9.92 29.29 7.54
CA PRO A 247 10.70 30.53 7.33
C PRO A 247 12.10 30.30 6.76
N LYS A 248 12.63 29.07 6.90
CA LYS A 248 13.93 28.65 6.35
C LYS A 248 13.84 28.03 4.95
N SER A 249 12.64 27.92 4.40
CA SER A 249 12.42 27.40 3.04
C SER A 249 13.13 28.26 2.00
N SER A 250 13.68 27.60 0.98
CA SER A 250 14.19 28.33 -0.21
C SER A 250 13.10 29.13 -0.91
N ARG A 251 11.81 28.77 -0.72
CA ARG A 251 10.64 29.45 -1.27
C ARG A 251 10.09 30.57 -0.40
N ALA A 252 10.57 30.72 0.84
CA ALA A 252 10.05 31.76 1.74
C ALA A 252 10.29 33.17 1.22
N GLY A 253 11.45 33.43 0.58
CA GLY A 253 11.76 34.73 -0.06
C GLY A 253 10.83 35.02 -1.24
N ASP A 254 10.63 34.03 -2.11
CA ASP A 254 9.72 34.14 -3.25
C ASP A 254 8.29 34.42 -2.80
N ALA A 255 7.83 33.71 -1.75
CA ALA A 255 6.49 33.87 -1.19
C ALA A 255 6.29 35.27 -0.58
N LYS A 256 7.27 35.81 0.15
CA LYS A 256 7.22 37.20 0.67
C LYS A 256 7.10 38.22 -0.47
N SER A 257 7.87 38.06 -1.53
CA SER A 257 7.82 38.93 -2.70
C SER A 257 6.46 38.83 -3.40
N ALA A 258 5.93 37.64 -3.57
CA ALA A 258 4.60 37.40 -4.15
C ALA A 258 3.47 38.00 -3.30
N LEU A 259 3.55 37.91 -1.96
CA LEU A 259 2.60 38.51 -1.02
C LEU A 259 2.58 40.04 -1.16
N SER A 260 3.75 40.71 -1.29
CA SER A 260 3.83 42.13 -1.46
C SER A 260 3.27 42.60 -2.82
N GLY A 261 3.33 41.76 -3.86
CA GLY A 261 2.78 42.01 -5.19
C GLY A 261 1.26 41.81 -5.30
N LEU A 262 0.65 41.09 -4.36
CA LEU A 262 -0.80 40.95 -4.32
C LEU A 262 -1.43 42.23 -3.81
N ARG A 263 -2.04 43.04 -4.68
CA ARG A 263 -2.72 44.28 -4.29
C ARG A 263 -3.83 44.01 -3.28
N ALA A 264 -3.91 44.84 -2.25
CA ALA A 264 -4.95 44.80 -1.20
C ALA A 264 -6.37 45.10 -1.72
N ASP A 265 -6.50 45.55 -2.98
CA ASP A 265 -7.73 46.12 -3.54
C ASP A 265 -8.69 45.13 -4.22
N ALA A 266 -8.45 43.82 -4.10
CA ALA A 266 -9.49 42.86 -4.49
C ALA A 266 -10.53 42.78 -3.36
N ALA A 267 -11.61 43.61 -3.49
CA ALA A 267 -12.80 43.41 -2.67
C ALA A 267 -13.20 41.93 -2.64
N PRO A 268 -13.69 41.40 -1.50
CA PRO A 268 -13.95 39.97 -1.38
C PRO A 268 -14.98 39.57 -2.42
N ALA A 269 -14.53 39.01 -3.53
CA ALA A 269 -15.40 38.29 -4.43
C ALA A 269 -16.05 37.17 -3.62
N LYS A 270 -17.36 37.23 -3.46
CA LYS A 270 -18.19 36.21 -2.80
C LYS A 270 -17.70 34.85 -3.28
N ALA A 271 -17.05 34.09 -2.40
CA ALA A 271 -16.40 32.84 -2.73
C ALA A 271 -17.41 31.96 -3.48
N PRO A 272 -17.11 31.47 -4.69
CA PRO A 272 -17.92 30.41 -5.27
C PRO A 272 -17.90 29.27 -4.28
N ALA A 273 -19.08 28.74 -3.94
CA ALA A 273 -19.22 27.58 -3.07
C ALA A 273 -18.21 26.53 -3.52
N ALA A 274 -17.44 26.00 -2.56
CA ALA A 274 -16.50 24.92 -2.87
C ALA A 274 -17.26 23.84 -3.67
N PRO A 275 -16.75 23.39 -4.82
CA PRO A 275 -17.37 22.27 -5.50
C PRO A 275 -17.50 21.15 -4.47
N ALA A 276 -18.73 20.65 -4.30
CA ALA A 276 -19.04 19.54 -3.41
C ALA A 276 -17.98 18.46 -3.65
N ALA A 277 -17.44 17.91 -2.57
CA ALA A 277 -16.55 16.76 -2.67
C ALA A 277 -17.23 15.72 -3.57
N PRO A 278 -16.54 15.09 -4.51
CA PRO A 278 -17.13 14.02 -5.29
C PRO A 278 -17.73 13.02 -4.30
N PRO A 279 -18.96 12.53 -4.54
CA PRO A 279 -19.60 11.56 -3.66
C PRO A 279 -18.62 10.40 -3.45
N PRO A 280 -18.57 9.81 -2.25
CA PRO A 280 -17.76 8.63 -2.01
C PRO A 280 -18.11 7.61 -3.09
N ALA A 281 -17.08 7.00 -3.71
CA ALA A 281 -17.29 5.96 -4.70
C ALA A 281 -18.28 4.96 -4.09
N LYS A 282 -19.38 4.69 -4.81
CA LYS A 282 -20.32 3.66 -4.41
C LYS A 282 -19.53 2.40 -4.09
N PRO A 283 -19.81 1.72 -2.98
CA PRO A 283 -19.25 0.39 -2.75
C PRO A 283 -19.52 -0.46 -3.99
N ALA A 284 -18.49 -1.12 -4.50
CA ALA A 284 -18.66 -2.04 -5.59
C ALA A 284 -19.78 -3.02 -5.23
N GLU A 285 -20.80 -3.09 -6.04
CA GLU A 285 -21.89 -4.04 -5.88
C GLU A 285 -21.28 -5.44 -5.88
N PRO A 286 -21.58 -6.31 -4.90
CA PRO A 286 -21.00 -7.63 -4.83
C PRO A 286 -21.32 -8.35 -6.15
N ALA A 287 -20.28 -8.87 -6.80
CA ALA A 287 -20.40 -9.62 -8.04
C ALA A 287 -21.48 -10.71 -7.85
N LYS A 288 -22.49 -10.69 -8.73
CA LYS A 288 -23.56 -11.68 -8.77
C LYS A 288 -22.91 -13.07 -8.89
N PRO A 289 -23.28 -14.05 -8.05
CA PRO A 289 -22.76 -15.40 -8.17
C PRO A 289 -22.96 -15.91 -9.59
N ALA A 290 -21.92 -16.45 -10.22
CA ALA A 290 -22.02 -17.08 -11.51
C ALA A 290 -23.02 -18.24 -11.41
N GLU A 291 -24.02 -18.26 -12.28
CA GLU A 291 -24.93 -19.40 -12.43
C GLU A 291 -24.12 -20.68 -12.78
N PRO A 292 -24.42 -21.81 -12.15
CA PRO A 292 -23.73 -23.05 -12.47
C PRO A 292 -24.04 -23.44 -13.93
N THR A 293 -23.00 -23.47 -14.74
CA THR A 293 -23.06 -24.01 -16.11
C THR A 293 -23.52 -25.45 -16.05
N ALA A 294 -24.63 -25.73 -16.71
CA ALA A 294 -25.19 -27.07 -16.84
C ALA A 294 -24.17 -28.02 -17.49
N ALA A 295 -23.97 -29.19 -16.89
CA ALA A 295 -23.12 -30.24 -17.42
C ALA A 295 -23.68 -30.74 -18.77
N PRO A 296 -22.82 -31.07 -19.76
CA PRO A 296 -23.26 -31.64 -21.02
C PRO A 296 -23.79 -33.06 -20.82
N PRO A 297 -24.78 -33.49 -21.62
CA PRO A 297 -25.37 -34.83 -21.49
C PRO A 297 -24.36 -35.90 -21.90
N SER A 298 -24.26 -36.95 -21.06
CA SER A 298 -23.52 -38.19 -21.32
C SER A 298 -24.14 -38.93 -22.53
N LYS A 299 -23.27 -39.22 -23.49
CA LYS A 299 -23.50 -40.31 -24.46
C LYS A 299 -22.71 -41.53 -24.05
#